data_3cbfeed1d3791f60438c863b8905b5cd
#
_entry.id   3cbfeed1d3791f60438c863b8905b5cd
#
_cell.length_a   1.000
_cell.length_b   1.000
_cell.length_c   1.000
_cell.angle_alpha   90.00
_cell.angle_beta   90.00
_cell.angle_gamma   90.00
#
_symmetry.space_group_name_H-M   'P 1'
#
loop_
_entity.id
_entity.type
_entity.pdbx_description
1 polymer ?
#
loop_
_entity_poly.entity_id
_entity_poly.type
_entity_poly.pdbx_seq_one_letter_code
_entity_poly.pdbx_strand_id
1 'polypeptide(L)'
;MLKINLHSFYKKYLVNSNNFRIFASEVKIDKMNKLLLVIDCQYDFINGSLAVKGAGPTMDRLAEFIKENGASYKKIVLTADWHPLTHCSFKDNGGTWPKHCVQYTQGAAIYQPIIDTLDTIKSDYTVLTKGKIEDHEEYSIFKNNISKNIIVNTCKTLEITDIDVVGIAYDYCVACSVKDGMRHFPNVNFHIYKDLCPYIAQDTADNFTNYIKSTERVCLV
;
A
#
# COMPACT_ATOMS: atom_id res chain seq x y z
N MET A 1 26.44 4.41 -19.28
CA MET A 1 25.05 4.49 -18.77
C MET A 1 24.27 5.46 -19.64
N LEU A 2 23.59 4.98 -20.68
CA LEU A 2 22.83 5.86 -21.60
C LEU A 2 21.39 5.98 -21.05
N LYS A 3 21.02 7.17 -20.59
CA LYS A 3 19.62 7.54 -20.38
C LYS A 3 18.98 7.76 -21.74
N ILE A 4 18.19 6.81 -22.21
CA ILE A 4 17.38 6.97 -23.41
C ILE A 4 16.16 7.80 -23.01
N ASN A 5 16.09 9.02 -23.53
CA ASN A 5 14.99 9.95 -23.33
C ASN A 5 13.82 9.52 -24.26
N LEU A 6 12.85 8.78 -23.71
CA LEU A 6 11.69 8.27 -24.47
C LEU A 6 10.87 9.39 -25.16
N HIS A 7 10.93 10.62 -24.68
CA HIS A 7 10.18 11.74 -25.26
C HIS A 7 10.66 12.13 -26.67
N SER A 8 11.93 11.83 -27.00
CA SER A 8 12.51 12.11 -28.33
C SER A 8 12.14 11.08 -29.39
N PHE A 9 11.73 9.87 -28.97
CA PHE A 9 11.41 8.78 -29.91
C PHE A 9 10.03 8.97 -30.56
N TYR A 10 9.07 9.57 -29.87
CA TYR A 10 7.72 9.77 -30.38
C TYR A 10 7.58 10.87 -31.44
N LYS A 11 8.49 11.82 -31.50
CA LYS A 11 8.41 12.97 -32.43
C LYS A 11 8.91 12.69 -33.84
N LYS A 12 9.57 11.56 -34.10
CA LYS A 12 10.24 11.27 -35.37
C LYS A 12 9.42 10.42 -36.37
N TYR A 13 8.25 9.92 -35.98
CA TYR A 13 7.44 9.02 -36.81
C TYR A 13 6.04 9.51 -37.17
N LEU A 14 5.75 10.79 -36.96
CA LEU A 14 4.45 11.39 -37.32
C LEU A 14 4.54 12.32 -38.56
N VAL A 15 5.05 11.84 -39.67
CA VAL A 15 4.76 12.45 -40.98
C VAL A 15 5.02 11.39 -42.06
N ASN A 16 4.04 10.65 -42.55
CA ASN A 16 3.64 10.64 -43.96
C ASN A 16 2.41 9.73 -44.17
N SER A 17 1.57 10.21 -45.03
CA SER A 17 0.21 9.83 -45.39
C SER A 17 0.09 8.46 -46.08
N ASN A 18 -1.12 7.89 -45.92
CA ASN A 18 -1.80 6.85 -46.70
C ASN A 18 -1.32 5.39 -46.54
N ASN A 19 -2.20 4.63 -45.88
CA ASN A 19 -2.19 3.17 -45.83
C ASN A 19 -1.20 2.49 -44.85
N PHE A 20 -1.11 2.96 -43.62
CA PHE A 20 -0.62 2.14 -42.52
C PHE A 20 -1.72 1.94 -41.47
N ARG A 21 -2.32 0.73 -41.45
CA ARG A 21 -2.93 0.25 -40.20
C ARG A 21 -1.82 0.12 -39.20
N ILE A 22 -1.69 1.13 -38.34
CA ILE A 22 -0.86 1.01 -37.14
C ILE A 22 -1.57 -0.03 -36.27
N PHE A 23 -1.09 -1.26 -36.29
CA PHE A 23 -1.28 -2.14 -35.16
C PHE A 23 -0.58 -1.45 -33.99
N ALA A 24 -1.34 -0.79 -33.15
CA ALA A 24 -0.90 -0.46 -31.81
C ALA A 24 -0.64 -1.81 -31.13
N SER A 25 0.55 -2.36 -31.29
CA SER A 25 1.03 -3.38 -30.38
C SER A 25 1.00 -2.72 -29.02
N GLU A 26 0.09 -3.16 -28.16
CA GLU A 26 0.14 -2.82 -26.74
C GLU A 26 1.57 -3.11 -26.32
N VAL A 27 2.30 -2.05 -25.95
CA VAL A 27 3.63 -2.20 -25.35
C VAL A 27 3.36 -2.91 -24.04
N LYS A 28 3.56 -4.23 -24.04
CA LYS A 28 3.44 -5.06 -22.86
C LYS A 28 4.57 -4.62 -21.92
N ILE A 29 4.26 -3.76 -20.98
CA ILE A 29 5.19 -3.41 -19.91
C ILE A 29 5.44 -4.72 -19.16
N ASP A 30 6.65 -5.22 -19.24
CA ASP A 30 7.05 -6.42 -18.49
C ASP A 30 7.02 -6.05 -17.00
N LYS A 31 6.00 -6.52 -16.30
CA LYS A 31 5.78 -6.18 -14.90
C LYS A 31 6.85 -6.84 -14.05
N MET A 32 7.49 -6.05 -13.19
CA MET A 32 8.40 -6.57 -12.17
C MET A 32 7.67 -7.59 -11.27
N ASN A 33 8.38 -8.59 -10.74
CA ASN A 33 7.82 -9.55 -9.79
C ASN A 33 7.59 -8.89 -8.41
N LYS A 34 6.94 -7.74 -8.44
CA LYS A 34 6.68 -6.89 -7.27
C LYS A 34 5.19 -6.75 -6.97
N LEU A 35 4.90 -6.72 -5.67
CA LEU A 35 3.60 -6.34 -5.13
C LEU A 35 3.74 -4.99 -4.41
N LEU A 36 2.80 -4.07 -4.63
CA LEU A 36 2.66 -2.88 -3.80
C LEU A 36 1.63 -3.15 -2.70
N LEU A 37 2.04 -3.04 -1.43
CA LEU A 37 1.19 -3.15 -0.26
C LEU A 37 0.90 -1.74 0.28
N VAL A 38 -0.33 -1.27 0.09
CA VAL A 38 -0.82 0.05 0.50
C VAL A 38 -1.62 -0.11 1.79
N ILE A 39 -1.06 0.33 2.91
CA ILE A 39 -1.58 0.02 4.24
C ILE A 39 -2.46 1.15 4.75
N ASP A 40 -3.73 0.86 5.01
CA ASP A 40 -4.71 1.61 5.79
C ASP A 40 -4.80 3.11 5.44
N CYS A 41 -4.76 3.45 4.15
CA CYS A 41 -4.88 4.81 3.66
C CYS A 41 -6.35 5.27 3.72
N GLN A 42 -6.92 5.36 4.93
CA GLN A 42 -8.33 5.63 5.21
C GLN A 42 -8.54 7.04 5.74
N TYR A 43 -9.74 7.61 5.53
CA TYR A 43 -10.05 8.99 5.92
C TYR A 43 -9.85 9.25 7.42
N ASP A 44 -10.17 8.30 8.31
CA ASP A 44 -9.98 8.52 9.74
C ASP A 44 -8.52 8.72 10.15
N PHE A 45 -7.58 8.11 9.42
CA PHE A 45 -6.13 8.29 9.64
C PHE A 45 -5.57 9.53 8.92
N ILE A 46 -6.30 10.10 7.97
CA ILE A 46 -5.83 11.24 7.16
C ILE A 46 -6.31 12.57 7.74
N ASN A 47 -7.60 12.70 7.98
CA ASN A 47 -8.24 13.93 8.45
C ASN A 47 -9.45 13.69 9.36
N GLY A 48 -9.69 12.44 9.81
CA GLY A 48 -10.79 12.05 10.65
C GLY A 48 -10.41 11.91 12.12
N SER A 49 -11.05 10.94 12.80
CA SER A 49 -11.02 10.80 14.25
C SER A 49 -9.65 10.39 14.84
N LEU A 50 -8.78 9.78 14.04
CA LEU A 50 -7.42 9.36 14.42
C LEU A 50 -6.39 9.90 13.42
N ALA A 51 -6.54 11.15 13.02
CA ALA A 51 -5.68 11.78 12.01
C ALA A 51 -4.21 11.78 12.43
N VAL A 52 -3.35 11.26 11.57
CA VAL A 52 -1.89 11.23 11.73
C VAL A 52 -1.29 12.51 11.14
N LYS A 53 -0.37 13.13 11.88
CA LYS A 53 0.27 14.38 11.47
C LYS A 53 0.94 14.22 10.10
N GLY A 54 0.61 15.10 9.16
CA GLY A 54 1.17 15.11 7.81
C GLY A 54 0.58 14.06 6.85
N ALA A 55 -0.42 13.30 7.28
CA ALA A 55 -1.00 12.23 6.45
C ALA A 55 -1.62 12.76 5.15
N GLY A 56 -2.39 13.86 5.18
CA GLY A 56 -3.04 14.41 3.98
C GLY A 56 -2.05 14.64 2.83
N PRO A 57 -1.07 15.54 2.96
CA PRO A 57 -0.06 15.76 1.92
C PRO A 57 0.75 14.51 1.55
N THR A 58 0.92 13.58 2.47
CA THR A 58 1.62 12.31 2.19
C THR A 58 0.76 11.39 1.32
N MET A 59 -0.53 11.32 1.57
CA MET A 59 -1.44 10.51 0.75
C MET A 59 -1.63 11.09 -0.65
N ASP A 60 -1.55 12.42 -0.81
CA ASP A 60 -1.52 13.03 -2.14
C ASP A 60 -0.26 12.62 -2.92
N ARG A 61 0.92 12.67 -2.27
CA ARG A 61 2.16 12.16 -2.88
C ARG A 61 2.11 10.67 -3.19
N LEU A 62 1.44 9.88 -2.34
CA LEU A 62 1.24 8.45 -2.58
C LEU A 62 0.37 8.21 -3.81
N ALA A 63 -0.69 8.99 -4.03
CA ALA A 63 -1.51 8.88 -5.23
C ALA A 63 -0.67 9.18 -6.50
N GLU A 64 0.18 10.23 -6.50
CA GLU A 64 1.10 10.49 -7.61
C GLU A 64 2.15 9.39 -7.78
N PHE A 65 2.71 8.85 -6.70
CA PHE A 65 3.62 7.70 -6.76
C PHE A 65 2.96 6.49 -7.43
N ILE A 66 1.70 6.18 -7.07
CA ILE A 66 0.92 5.09 -7.68
C ILE A 66 0.67 5.38 -9.17
N LYS A 67 0.36 6.61 -9.53
CA LYS A 67 0.15 7.02 -10.92
C LYS A 67 1.40 6.79 -11.79
N GLU A 68 2.57 7.09 -11.26
CA GLU A 68 3.84 6.96 -11.98
C GLU A 68 4.34 5.51 -12.03
N ASN A 69 4.14 4.74 -10.96
CA ASN A 69 4.78 3.45 -10.76
C ASN A 69 3.80 2.26 -10.74
N GLY A 70 2.50 2.51 -10.51
CA GLY A 70 1.51 1.46 -10.26
C GLY A 70 1.39 0.42 -11.37
N ALA A 71 1.55 0.84 -12.63
CA ALA A 71 1.50 -0.07 -13.78
C ALA A 71 2.64 -1.10 -13.81
N SER A 72 3.74 -0.87 -13.10
CA SER A 72 4.90 -1.77 -13.04
C SER A 72 4.73 -2.93 -12.06
N TYR A 73 3.80 -2.82 -11.12
CA TYR A 73 3.53 -3.89 -10.15
C TYR A 73 2.66 -4.98 -10.75
N LYS A 74 2.95 -6.24 -10.43
CA LYS A 74 2.08 -7.38 -10.80
C LYS A 74 0.74 -7.32 -10.10
N LYS A 75 0.74 -6.83 -8.85
CA LYS A 75 -0.45 -6.68 -8.03
C LYS A 75 -0.29 -5.52 -7.05
N ILE A 76 -1.40 -4.82 -6.81
CA ILE A 76 -1.53 -3.83 -5.74
C ILE A 76 -2.54 -4.36 -4.72
N VAL A 77 -2.17 -4.40 -3.46
CA VAL A 77 -3.05 -4.79 -2.35
C VAL A 77 -3.20 -3.60 -1.42
N LEU A 78 -4.43 -3.14 -1.26
CA LEU A 78 -4.78 -2.15 -0.25
C LEU A 78 -5.29 -2.87 0.99
N THR A 79 -4.93 -2.38 2.17
CA THR A 79 -5.51 -2.86 3.42
C THR A 79 -6.39 -1.78 4.05
N ALA A 80 -7.34 -2.19 4.85
CA ALA A 80 -8.23 -1.29 5.57
C ALA A 80 -8.64 -1.88 6.92
N ASP A 81 -8.57 -1.06 7.96
CA ASP A 81 -9.26 -1.32 9.21
C ASP A 81 -10.77 -1.28 8.98
N TRP A 82 -11.49 -2.24 9.58
CA TRP A 82 -12.92 -2.40 9.37
C TRP A 82 -13.61 -2.81 10.67
N HIS A 83 -13.61 -1.90 11.64
CA HIS A 83 -13.97 -2.18 13.01
C HIS A 83 -15.49 -2.18 13.23
N PRO A 84 -16.05 -3.19 13.93
CA PRO A 84 -17.40 -3.05 14.49
C PRO A 84 -17.43 -1.92 15.53
N LEU A 85 -18.60 -1.34 15.77
CA LEU A 85 -18.77 -0.22 16.70
C LEU A 85 -18.30 -0.55 18.13
N THR A 86 -18.32 -1.82 18.48
CA THR A 86 -17.97 -2.39 19.79
C THR A 86 -16.53 -2.89 19.88
N HIS A 87 -15.69 -2.59 18.89
CA HIS A 87 -14.32 -3.12 18.81
C HIS A 87 -13.47 -2.76 20.04
N CYS A 88 -12.70 -3.73 20.53
CA CYS A 88 -11.89 -3.63 21.75
C CYS A 88 -10.80 -2.55 21.72
N SER A 89 -10.36 -2.08 20.53
CA SER A 89 -9.36 -1.01 20.43
C SER A 89 -9.87 0.36 20.87
N PHE A 90 -11.18 0.57 20.92
CA PHE A 90 -11.78 1.85 21.21
C PHE A 90 -11.81 2.19 22.71
N LYS A 91 -11.55 3.45 23.05
CA LYS A 91 -11.58 3.93 24.45
C LYS A 91 -12.88 3.62 25.16
N ASP A 92 -14.01 3.74 24.45
CA ASP A 92 -15.34 3.45 25.01
C ASP A 92 -15.51 1.97 25.37
N ASN A 93 -14.68 1.10 24.79
CA ASN A 93 -14.70 -0.34 25.00
C ASN A 93 -13.45 -0.85 25.76
N GLY A 94 -12.72 0.08 26.43
CA GLY A 94 -11.53 -0.25 27.25
C GLY A 94 -10.20 -0.24 26.50
N GLY A 95 -10.17 0.11 25.22
CA GLY A 95 -8.97 0.23 24.41
C GLY A 95 -8.27 1.59 24.55
N THR A 96 -7.31 1.84 23.65
CA THR A 96 -6.44 3.03 23.70
C THR A 96 -6.81 4.10 22.67
N TRP A 97 -7.52 3.73 21.60
CA TRP A 97 -7.77 4.62 20.49
C TRP A 97 -9.16 5.29 20.54
N PRO A 98 -9.33 6.48 19.96
CA PRO A 98 -10.67 6.98 19.66
C PRO A 98 -11.35 6.03 18.66
N LYS A 99 -12.67 6.10 18.54
CA LYS A 99 -13.38 5.36 17.48
C LYS A 99 -12.86 5.80 16.12
N HIS A 100 -12.44 4.84 15.31
CA HIS A 100 -11.92 5.06 13.96
C HIS A 100 -12.26 3.87 13.07
N CYS A 101 -12.28 4.10 11.77
CA CYS A 101 -12.52 3.08 10.73
C CYS A 101 -13.73 2.16 11.05
N VAL A 102 -14.77 2.76 11.63
CA VAL A 102 -16.00 2.01 11.94
C VAL A 102 -16.66 1.58 10.63
N GLN A 103 -17.06 0.32 10.57
CA GLN A 103 -17.69 -0.29 9.40
C GLN A 103 -18.78 0.60 8.82
N TYR A 104 -18.81 0.73 7.49
CA TYR A 104 -19.79 1.48 6.72
C TYR A 104 -19.80 3.00 6.95
N THR A 105 -18.81 3.57 7.65
CA THR A 105 -18.65 5.02 7.78
C THR A 105 -17.71 5.59 6.72
N GLN A 106 -17.80 6.91 6.48
CA GLN A 106 -16.86 7.61 5.60
C GLN A 106 -15.43 7.51 6.12
N GLY A 107 -15.22 7.52 7.44
CA GLY A 107 -13.91 7.40 8.07
C GLY A 107 -13.19 6.09 7.72
N ALA A 108 -13.96 5.01 7.54
CA ALA A 108 -13.43 3.70 7.14
C ALA A 108 -13.13 3.58 5.62
N ALA A 109 -13.56 4.53 4.81
CA ALA A 109 -13.32 4.49 3.37
C ALA A 109 -11.84 4.74 3.05
N ILE A 110 -11.32 4.06 2.03
CA ILE A 110 -9.99 4.37 1.45
C ILE A 110 -10.02 5.78 0.85
N TYR A 111 -8.92 6.48 0.94
CA TYR A 111 -8.74 7.83 0.39
C TYR A 111 -9.02 7.85 -1.11
N GLN A 112 -10.04 8.61 -1.50
CA GLN A 112 -10.60 8.57 -2.86
C GLN A 112 -9.56 8.85 -3.95
N PRO A 113 -8.61 9.82 -3.81
CA PRO A 113 -7.60 10.05 -4.85
C PRO A 113 -6.72 8.83 -5.16
N ILE A 114 -6.48 7.94 -4.20
CA ILE A 114 -5.77 6.68 -4.44
C ILE A 114 -6.62 5.75 -5.31
N ILE A 115 -7.91 5.60 -5.03
CA ILE A 115 -8.82 4.76 -5.80
C ILE A 115 -8.96 5.31 -7.24
N ASP A 116 -9.19 6.61 -7.38
CA ASP A 116 -9.31 7.26 -8.69
C ASP A 116 -8.04 7.07 -9.54
N THR A 117 -6.88 7.12 -8.90
CA THR A 117 -5.60 6.86 -9.56
C THR A 117 -5.49 5.42 -10.04
N LEU A 118 -5.80 4.45 -9.18
CA LEU A 118 -5.76 3.02 -9.52
C LEU A 118 -6.70 2.68 -10.68
N ASP A 119 -7.90 3.25 -10.68
CA ASP A 119 -8.88 3.07 -11.76
C ASP A 119 -8.41 3.73 -13.06
N THR A 120 -7.79 4.91 -12.97
CA THR A 120 -7.25 5.64 -14.13
C THR A 120 -6.14 4.85 -14.82
N ILE A 121 -5.19 4.29 -14.06
CA ILE A 121 -4.10 3.49 -14.61
C ILE A 121 -4.50 2.02 -14.89
N LYS A 122 -5.75 1.66 -14.61
CA LYS A 122 -6.30 0.30 -14.77
C LYS A 122 -5.45 -0.77 -14.11
N SER A 123 -4.96 -0.50 -12.91
CA SER A 123 -4.18 -1.47 -12.14
C SER A 123 -5.04 -2.63 -11.67
N ASP A 124 -4.42 -3.80 -11.60
CA ASP A 124 -5.00 -4.95 -10.89
C ASP A 124 -4.81 -4.77 -9.39
N TYR A 125 -5.85 -4.33 -8.70
CA TYR A 125 -5.80 -4.14 -7.25
C TYR A 125 -6.89 -4.91 -6.50
N THR A 126 -6.66 -5.11 -5.21
CA THR A 126 -7.62 -5.76 -4.29
C THR A 126 -7.60 -5.02 -2.96
N VAL A 127 -8.77 -4.77 -2.39
CA VAL A 127 -8.90 -4.23 -1.02
C VAL A 127 -9.17 -5.38 -0.06
N LEU A 128 -8.35 -5.50 0.98
CA LEU A 128 -8.46 -6.50 2.04
C LEU A 128 -8.68 -5.79 3.38
N THR A 129 -9.48 -6.39 4.24
CA THR A 129 -9.85 -5.77 5.52
C THR A 129 -9.35 -6.57 6.70
N LYS A 130 -9.07 -5.87 7.82
CA LYS A 130 -8.67 -6.41 9.11
C LYS A 130 -9.46 -5.78 10.26
N GLY A 131 -9.27 -6.24 11.49
CA GLY A 131 -9.93 -5.67 12.66
C GLY A 131 -11.45 -5.85 12.69
N LYS A 132 -11.97 -6.97 12.13
CA LYS A 132 -13.40 -7.24 12.03
C LYS A 132 -13.97 -7.91 13.27
N ILE A 133 -13.12 -8.49 14.11
CA ILE A 133 -13.52 -9.27 15.27
C ILE A 133 -13.51 -8.35 16.48
N GLU A 134 -14.61 -8.30 17.20
CA GLU A 134 -14.88 -7.32 18.26
C GLU A 134 -13.85 -7.31 19.38
N ASP A 135 -13.38 -8.47 19.81
CA ASP A 135 -12.48 -8.69 20.93
C ASP A 135 -11.01 -8.94 20.53
N HIS A 136 -10.67 -8.70 19.26
CA HIS A 136 -9.35 -9.02 18.72
C HIS A 136 -8.72 -7.88 17.92
N GLU A 137 -7.56 -7.37 18.39
CA GLU A 137 -6.82 -6.30 17.72
C GLU A 137 -5.90 -6.86 16.62
N GLU A 138 -6.03 -6.33 15.41
CA GLU A 138 -5.28 -6.76 14.23
C GLU A 138 -4.51 -5.58 13.60
N TYR A 139 -3.43 -5.08 14.23
CA TYR A 139 -2.58 -4.07 13.56
C TYR A 139 -2.01 -4.56 12.23
N SER A 140 -1.62 -5.83 12.17
CA SER A 140 -1.08 -6.45 10.96
C SER A 140 -2.18 -7.07 10.10
N ILE A 141 -2.15 -6.81 8.79
CA ILE A 141 -3.04 -7.51 7.84
C ILE A 141 -2.88 -9.04 7.87
N PHE A 142 -1.69 -9.51 8.27
CA PHE A 142 -1.39 -10.94 8.37
C PHE A 142 -1.96 -11.61 9.64
N LYS A 143 -2.53 -10.85 10.58
CA LYS A 143 -3.30 -11.39 11.70
C LYS A 143 -4.70 -11.83 11.25
N ASN A 144 -5.27 -11.17 10.25
CA ASN A 144 -6.52 -11.61 9.64
C ASN A 144 -6.28 -12.84 8.76
N ASN A 145 -6.82 -13.98 9.13
CA ASN A 145 -6.56 -15.26 8.46
C ASN A 145 -7.01 -15.26 6.98
N ILE A 146 -8.14 -14.62 6.67
CA ILE A 146 -8.65 -14.57 5.29
C ILE A 146 -7.73 -13.71 4.44
N SER A 147 -7.47 -12.49 4.86
CA SER A 147 -6.61 -11.53 4.16
C SER A 147 -5.19 -12.06 4.00
N LYS A 148 -4.62 -12.64 5.05
CA LYS A 148 -3.32 -13.33 5.01
C LYS A 148 -3.27 -14.39 3.92
N ASN A 149 -4.25 -15.31 3.88
CA ASN A 149 -4.26 -16.40 2.92
C ASN A 149 -4.38 -15.88 1.47
N ILE A 150 -5.15 -14.82 1.25
CA ILE A 150 -5.24 -14.17 -0.07
C ILE A 150 -3.88 -13.61 -0.48
N ILE A 151 -3.19 -12.86 0.39
CA ILE A 151 -1.88 -12.28 0.08
C ILE A 151 -0.85 -13.39 -0.17
N VAL A 152 -0.80 -14.40 0.69
CA VAL A 152 0.15 -15.52 0.54
C VAL A 152 -0.06 -16.26 -0.78
N ASN A 153 -1.31 -16.58 -1.13
CA ASN A 153 -1.61 -17.25 -2.39
C ASN A 153 -1.30 -16.35 -3.60
N THR A 154 -1.61 -15.06 -3.52
CA THR A 154 -1.27 -14.09 -4.57
C THR A 154 0.23 -14.03 -4.81
N CYS A 155 1.02 -13.87 -3.75
CA CYS A 155 2.48 -13.82 -3.85
C CYS A 155 3.05 -15.11 -4.46
N LYS A 156 2.53 -16.26 -4.06
CA LYS A 156 2.96 -17.56 -4.61
C LYS A 156 2.59 -17.69 -6.09
N THR A 157 1.35 -17.37 -6.46
CA THR A 157 0.85 -17.52 -7.83
C THR A 157 1.54 -16.58 -8.81
N LEU A 158 1.84 -15.36 -8.38
CA LEU A 158 2.49 -14.33 -9.19
C LEU A 158 4.02 -14.35 -9.07
N GLU A 159 4.58 -15.29 -8.31
CA GLU A 159 6.03 -15.42 -8.08
C GLU A 159 6.66 -14.10 -7.58
N ILE A 160 6.00 -13.45 -6.61
CA ILE A 160 6.46 -12.19 -6.06
C ILE A 160 7.79 -12.38 -5.31
N THR A 161 8.78 -11.60 -5.68
CA THR A 161 10.12 -11.57 -5.07
C THR A 161 10.32 -10.38 -4.15
N ASP A 162 9.55 -9.31 -4.35
CA ASP A 162 9.68 -8.06 -3.62
C ASP A 162 8.30 -7.48 -3.28
N ILE A 163 8.16 -6.96 -2.07
CA ILE A 163 6.97 -6.24 -1.61
C ILE A 163 7.39 -4.81 -1.26
N ASP A 164 6.92 -3.86 -2.04
CA ASP A 164 7.04 -2.44 -1.75
C ASP A 164 5.90 -2.04 -0.81
N VAL A 165 6.21 -1.31 0.27
CA VAL A 165 5.27 -1.00 1.35
C VAL A 165 5.13 0.50 1.53
N VAL A 166 3.89 0.98 1.56
CA VAL A 166 3.50 2.37 1.77
C VAL A 166 2.27 2.44 2.69
N GLY A 167 1.94 3.60 3.26
CA GLY A 167 0.68 3.80 3.99
C GLY A 167 0.83 4.18 5.45
N ILE A 168 -0.21 3.99 6.27
CA ILE A 168 -0.41 4.54 7.62
C ILE A 168 -0.67 3.43 8.65
N ALA A 169 -0.13 3.51 9.87
CA ALA A 169 0.97 4.36 10.29
C ALA A 169 2.26 3.57 10.28
N TYR A 170 3.37 4.25 9.93
CA TYR A 170 4.71 3.65 9.84
C TYR A 170 5.07 2.80 11.06
N ASP A 171 4.79 3.32 12.24
CA ASP A 171 5.15 2.75 13.53
C ASP A 171 4.13 1.74 14.11
N TYR A 172 2.97 1.56 13.46
CA TYR A 172 1.91 0.62 13.86
C TYR A 172 1.57 -0.38 12.75
N CYS A 173 0.55 -0.11 11.94
CA CYS A 173 0.06 -1.09 10.96
C CYS A 173 1.12 -1.46 9.92
N VAL A 174 1.93 -0.50 9.46
CA VAL A 174 3.06 -0.75 8.55
C VAL A 174 4.09 -1.63 9.26
N ALA A 175 4.57 -1.23 10.45
CA ALA A 175 5.56 -1.99 11.20
C ALA A 175 5.11 -3.42 11.51
N CYS A 176 3.87 -3.58 11.99
CA CYS A 176 3.32 -4.89 12.33
C CYS A 176 3.14 -5.77 11.09
N SER A 177 2.64 -5.20 9.97
CA SER A 177 2.47 -5.94 8.73
C SER A 177 3.80 -6.36 8.12
N VAL A 178 4.83 -5.50 8.12
CA VAL A 178 6.17 -5.86 7.65
C VAL A 178 6.77 -6.99 8.49
N LYS A 179 6.74 -6.85 9.83
CA LYS A 179 7.28 -7.89 10.74
C LYS A 179 6.61 -9.25 10.55
N ASP A 180 5.29 -9.28 10.44
CA ASP A 180 4.56 -10.52 10.23
C ASP A 180 4.72 -11.04 8.79
N GLY A 181 4.71 -10.15 7.79
CA GLY A 181 4.94 -10.50 6.40
C GLY A 181 6.29 -11.21 6.19
N MET A 182 7.35 -10.71 6.79
CA MET A 182 8.68 -11.33 6.73
C MET A 182 8.71 -12.78 7.27
N ARG A 183 7.84 -13.11 8.24
CA ARG A 183 7.69 -14.47 8.77
C ARG A 183 6.97 -15.39 7.79
N HIS A 184 6.00 -14.84 7.03
CA HIS A 184 5.24 -15.61 6.03
C HIS A 184 5.99 -15.76 4.70
N PHE A 185 6.92 -14.86 4.40
CA PHE A 185 7.65 -14.79 3.13
C PHE A 185 9.16 -14.84 3.35
N PRO A 186 9.74 -16.02 3.63
CA PRO A 186 11.17 -16.16 3.96
C PRO A 186 12.12 -15.76 2.82
N ASN A 187 11.63 -15.73 1.57
CA ASN A 187 12.43 -15.44 0.36
C ASN A 187 11.98 -14.16 -0.36
N VAL A 188 11.18 -13.30 0.27
CA VAL A 188 10.71 -12.04 -0.31
C VAL A 188 11.38 -10.86 0.40
N ASN A 189 11.80 -9.87 -0.36
CA ASN A 189 12.33 -8.62 0.17
C ASN A 189 11.20 -7.62 0.43
N PHE A 190 11.38 -6.77 1.43
CA PHE A 190 10.45 -5.68 1.77
C PHE A 190 11.16 -4.35 1.63
N HIS A 191 10.57 -3.45 0.84
CA HIS A 191 11.07 -2.09 0.63
C HIS A 191 10.05 -1.09 1.16
N ILE A 192 10.40 -0.36 2.20
CA ILE A 192 9.49 0.57 2.85
C ILE A 192 9.80 1.98 2.37
N TYR A 193 8.88 2.61 1.66
CA TYR A 193 8.97 3.99 1.24
C TYR A 193 8.64 4.91 2.41
N LYS A 194 9.64 5.21 3.23
CA LYS A 194 9.45 5.92 4.50
C LYS A 194 8.76 7.27 4.33
N ASP A 195 9.10 8.01 3.28
CA ASP A 195 8.51 9.32 3.00
C ASP A 195 7.03 9.26 2.58
N LEU A 196 6.52 8.05 2.30
CA LEU A 196 5.11 7.75 2.02
C LEU A 196 4.41 7.04 3.19
N CYS A 197 5.05 7.01 4.37
CA CYS A 197 4.54 6.36 5.57
C CYS A 197 4.59 7.34 6.76
N PRO A 198 3.56 8.16 6.99
CA PRO A 198 3.49 9.01 8.18
C PRO A 198 3.39 8.15 9.45
N TYR A 199 3.88 8.68 10.57
CA TYR A 199 3.94 7.98 11.85
C TYR A 199 3.19 8.75 12.95
N ILE A 200 2.82 8.04 14.02
CA ILE A 200 2.08 8.60 15.16
C ILE A 200 3.06 9.19 16.20
N ALA A 201 4.10 8.44 16.57
CA ALA A 201 5.06 8.88 17.59
C ALA A 201 6.51 8.64 17.14
N GLN A 202 7.41 9.57 17.52
CA GLN A 202 8.80 9.54 17.07
C GLN A 202 9.57 8.34 17.65
N ASP A 203 9.38 8.02 18.90
CA ASP A 203 10.05 6.92 19.60
C ASP A 203 9.67 5.55 19.00
N THR A 204 8.40 5.31 18.70
CA THR A 204 7.93 4.08 18.05
C THR A 204 8.43 3.99 16.61
N ALA A 205 8.46 5.11 15.88
CA ALA A 205 9.02 5.18 14.53
C ALA A 205 10.54 4.90 14.51
N ASP A 206 11.29 5.44 15.48
CA ASP A 206 12.72 5.19 15.64
C ASP A 206 12.99 3.72 15.99
N ASN A 207 12.19 3.13 16.87
CA ASN A 207 12.26 1.70 17.19
C ASN A 207 12.05 0.81 15.95
N PHE A 208 11.08 1.13 15.11
CA PHE A 208 10.88 0.38 13.87
C PHE A 208 12.01 0.61 12.86
N THR A 209 12.50 1.84 12.73
CA THR A 209 13.66 2.16 11.89
C THR A 209 14.91 1.37 12.32
N ASN A 210 15.17 1.25 13.63
CA ASN A 210 16.27 0.46 14.16
C ASN A 210 16.09 -1.04 13.91
N TYR A 211 14.86 -1.55 14.02
CA TYR A 211 14.54 -2.92 13.64
C TYR A 211 14.89 -3.19 12.18
N ILE A 212 14.52 -2.29 11.25
CA ILE A 212 14.83 -2.43 9.81
C ILE A 212 16.34 -2.49 9.59
N LYS A 213 17.11 -1.58 10.22
CA LYS A 213 18.58 -1.52 10.10
C LYS A 213 19.29 -2.78 10.57
N SER A 214 18.67 -3.53 11.49
CA SER A 214 19.22 -4.76 12.06
C SER A 214 18.67 -6.04 11.41
N THR A 215 17.85 -5.91 10.38
CA THR A 215 17.12 -7.04 9.81
C THR A 215 17.44 -7.17 8.32
N GLU A 216 17.83 -8.38 7.89
CA GLU A 216 17.99 -8.68 6.47
C GLU A 216 16.66 -8.69 5.71
N ARG A 217 16.70 -8.50 4.40
CA ARG A 217 15.54 -8.54 3.47
C ARG A 217 14.48 -7.46 3.73
N VAL A 218 14.79 -6.45 4.54
CA VAL A 218 13.95 -5.25 4.68
C VAL A 218 14.83 -4.02 4.61
N CYS A 219 14.42 -3.02 3.86
CA CYS A 219 15.14 -1.74 3.74
C CYS A 219 14.19 -0.55 3.64
N LEU A 220 14.72 0.62 3.95
CA LEU A 220 14.08 1.90 3.67
C LEU A 220 14.48 2.38 2.27
N VAL A 221 13.53 2.97 1.57
CA VAL A 221 13.69 3.59 0.25
C VAL A 221 13.33 5.07 0.37
#